data_ea671586ee2780fbd9495287038c1942
#
_entry.id   ea671586ee2780fbd9495287038c1942
#
_cell.length_a   1.000
_cell.length_b   1.000
_cell.length_c   1.000
_cell.angle_alpha   90.00
_cell.angle_beta   90.00
_cell.angle_gamma   90.00
#
_symmetry.space_group_name_H-M   'P 1'
#
loop_
_entity.id
_entity.type
_entity.pdbx_description
1 polymer ?
#
loop_
_entity_poly.entity_id
_entity_poly.type
_entity_poly.pdbx_seq_one_letter_code
_entity_poly.pdbx_strand_id
1 'polypeptide(L)'
;MRRRSLALRLLLALLLLPPPLPQTLLGAPCPEPCSCRPDGALRCPGPRAGLSRLSLTYLPIKVIPSQAFRGLNEVVKIEISQSDSLEKIEANAFDNLLNLSEILIQNTKNLVYIEPGAFTNLPRLKYLSICNTGIRKLPDVTKIFSSEFNFILEICDNLHITTVPANAFQGMNNESITLKLYGNGFEEIQSHAFNGTTLISLELKENAHLKKMHNDAFRGARGPSILDISSTKLQALPSYGLESIQTLIATSSYSLKKLPSREKFTNLLDATLTYPSHCCAFRNLPTKEQNFSFSIFKNFSKQCESTARRPNNETLHSEGISFCC
;
A
#
# COMPACT_ATOMS: atom_id res chain seq x y z
N MET A 1 1.22 72.96 -29.30
CA MET A 1 1.13 71.63 -29.87
C MET A 1 2.30 70.67 -29.47
N ARG A 2 3.15 70.98 -28.47
CA ARG A 2 4.30 70.14 -28.10
C ARG A 2 4.11 69.30 -26.81
N ARG A 3 3.03 69.47 -26.05
CA ARG A 3 2.83 68.70 -24.79
C ARG A 3 2.06 67.36 -24.92
N ARG A 4 1.40 67.10 -26.05
CA ARG A 4 0.65 65.89 -26.30
C ARG A 4 1.56 64.71 -26.79
N SER A 5 2.75 65.02 -27.29
CA SER A 5 3.66 64.00 -27.83
C SER A 5 4.49 63.25 -26.75
N LEU A 6 4.73 63.89 -25.59
CA LEU A 6 5.49 63.22 -24.51
C LEU A 6 4.68 62.20 -23.74
N ALA A 7 3.38 62.48 -23.49
CA ALA A 7 2.51 61.56 -22.77
C ALA A 7 2.25 60.26 -23.58
N LEU A 8 2.14 60.40 -24.92
CA LEU A 8 1.91 59.24 -25.79
C LEU A 8 3.17 58.33 -25.91
N ARG A 9 4.37 58.94 -25.84
CA ARG A 9 5.65 58.20 -25.85
C ARG A 9 5.93 57.47 -24.51
N LEU A 10 5.50 58.04 -23.39
CA LEU A 10 5.58 57.39 -22.09
C LEU A 10 4.59 56.22 -21.95
N LEU A 11 3.38 56.33 -22.52
CA LEU A 11 2.41 55.25 -22.55
C LEU A 11 2.85 54.08 -23.46
N LEU A 12 3.47 54.38 -24.62
CA LEU A 12 4.03 53.32 -25.47
C LEU A 12 5.27 52.65 -24.87
N ALA A 13 6.08 53.34 -24.06
CA ALA A 13 7.23 52.75 -23.37
C ALA A 13 6.82 51.81 -22.23
N LEU A 14 5.65 52.05 -21.61
CA LEU A 14 5.09 51.14 -20.58
C LEU A 14 4.46 49.86 -21.17
N LEU A 15 4.08 49.87 -22.46
CA LEU A 15 3.54 48.71 -23.17
C LEU A 15 4.63 47.78 -23.75
N LEU A 16 5.89 48.19 -23.72
CA LEU A 16 7.04 47.41 -24.20
C LEU A 16 7.88 46.79 -23.10
N LEU A 17 7.45 46.86 -21.83
CA LEU A 17 8.06 46.08 -20.78
C LEU A 17 7.69 44.62 -21.03
N PRO A 18 8.67 43.71 -21.15
CA PRO A 18 8.37 42.29 -21.23
C PRO A 18 7.51 41.94 -20.01
N PRO A 19 6.54 41.03 -20.16
CA PRO A 19 5.78 40.56 -19.02
C PRO A 19 6.80 40.08 -17.96
N PRO A 20 6.56 40.32 -16.67
CA PRO A 20 7.44 39.77 -15.65
C PRO A 20 7.61 38.32 -15.94
N LEU A 21 8.87 37.90 -16.10
CA LEU A 21 9.23 36.47 -16.22
C LEU A 21 8.39 35.71 -15.20
N PRO A 22 7.73 34.62 -15.59
CA PRO A 22 7.00 33.81 -14.63
C PRO A 22 7.97 33.56 -13.49
N GLN A 23 7.58 33.98 -12.28
CA GLN A 23 8.33 33.66 -11.08
C GLN A 23 8.48 32.16 -11.14
N THR A 24 9.68 31.72 -11.51
CA THR A 24 10.06 30.31 -11.39
C THR A 24 9.56 29.90 -10.03
N LEU A 25 8.73 28.87 -9.99
CA LEU A 25 8.23 28.23 -8.79
C LEU A 25 9.41 28.04 -7.83
N LEU A 26 9.72 29.05 -7.04
CA LEU A 26 10.55 28.89 -5.85
C LEU A 26 9.78 27.87 -5.03
N GLY A 27 10.34 26.68 -4.90
CA GLY A 27 9.75 25.63 -4.09
C GLY A 27 9.31 26.19 -2.75
N ALA A 28 8.25 25.64 -2.18
CA ALA A 28 7.73 26.09 -0.91
C ALA A 28 8.88 26.25 0.11
N PRO A 29 8.86 27.30 0.93
CA PRO A 29 9.89 27.52 1.94
C PRO A 29 9.97 26.28 2.84
N CYS A 30 11.19 25.89 3.20
CA CYS A 30 11.39 24.75 4.08
C CYS A 30 10.65 24.99 5.41
N PRO A 31 9.76 24.09 5.86
CA PRO A 31 8.96 24.30 7.05
C PRO A 31 9.84 24.26 8.31
N GLU A 32 9.61 25.16 9.22
CA GLU A 32 10.28 25.10 10.53
C GLU A 32 9.85 23.83 11.31
N PRO A 33 10.79 23.15 12.00
CA PRO A 33 12.17 23.54 12.30
C PRO A 33 13.20 23.05 11.27
N CYS A 34 12.77 22.60 10.10
CA CYS A 34 13.66 22.00 9.10
C CYS A 34 14.40 23.05 8.29
N SER A 35 15.53 22.63 7.73
CA SER A 35 16.30 23.37 6.74
C SER A 35 16.52 22.54 5.49
N CYS A 36 16.24 23.12 4.34
CA CYS A 36 16.54 22.55 3.04
C CYS A 36 17.90 23.12 2.58
N ARG A 37 18.89 22.27 2.46
CA ARG A 37 20.24 22.68 2.05
C ARG A 37 20.31 22.92 0.54
N PRO A 38 21.26 23.71 0.06
CA PRO A 38 21.45 23.95 -1.36
C PRO A 38 21.74 22.67 -2.17
N ASP A 39 22.32 21.64 -1.53
CA ASP A 39 22.56 20.32 -2.11
C ASP A 39 21.28 19.44 -2.19
N GLY A 40 20.15 19.96 -1.75
CA GLY A 40 18.87 19.26 -1.73
C GLY A 40 18.66 18.32 -0.52
N ALA A 41 19.55 18.37 0.48
CA ALA A 41 19.40 17.57 1.69
C ALA A 41 18.47 18.25 2.72
N LEU A 42 17.60 17.46 3.36
CA LEU A 42 16.74 17.91 4.45
C LEU A 42 17.42 17.70 5.81
N ARG A 43 17.30 18.67 6.70
CA ARG A 43 17.67 18.51 8.10
C ARG A 43 16.66 19.18 9.01
N CYS A 44 16.11 18.41 9.95
CA CYS A 44 15.15 18.89 10.93
C CYS A 44 15.73 18.70 12.35
N PRO A 45 16.49 19.68 12.87
CA PRO A 45 17.07 19.53 14.20
C PRO A 45 16.00 19.64 15.30
N GLY A 46 16.07 18.78 16.31
CA GLY A 46 15.29 18.87 17.53
C GLY A 46 16.08 19.40 18.73
N PRO A 47 15.49 19.56 19.91
CA PRO A 47 14.07 19.44 20.22
C PRO A 47 13.33 20.76 20.01
N ARG A 48 12.05 20.73 19.61
CA ARG A 48 11.17 21.90 19.62
C ARG A 48 9.90 21.54 20.39
N ALA A 49 9.70 22.21 21.51
CA ALA A 49 8.53 21.99 22.35
C ALA A 49 7.22 22.25 21.58
N GLY A 50 6.27 21.32 21.68
CA GLY A 50 4.94 21.44 21.10
C GLY A 50 4.81 21.02 19.64
N LEU A 51 5.87 20.59 18.95
CA LEU A 51 5.77 20.09 17.59
C LEU A 51 5.33 18.62 17.59
N SER A 52 4.05 18.35 17.47
CA SER A 52 3.50 16.99 17.40
C SER A 52 3.38 16.44 15.97
N ARG A 53 3.30 17.31 14.96
CA ARG A 53 3.14 16.93 13.54
C ARG A 53 4.11 17.71 12.67
N LEU A 54 4.79 17.01 11.78
CA LEU A 54 5.69 17.60 10.79
C LEU A 54 5.16 17.26 9.40
N SER A 55 4.78 18.27 8.63
CA SER A 55 4.33 18.13 7.25
C SER A 55 5.38 18.73 6.32
N LEU A 56 5.87 17.91 5.40
CA LEU A 56 6.92 18.21 4.42
C LEU A 56 6.31 18.07 3.01
N THR A 57 5.67 19.14 2.54
CA THR A 57 4.93 19.14 1.27
C THR A 57 5.53 20.11 0.27
N TYR A 58 5.56 19.71 -1.00
CA TYR A 58 6.08 20.52 -2.12
C TYR A 58 7.53 20.99 -1.94
N LEU A 59 8.36 20.22 -1.22
CA LEU A 59 9.72 20.63 -0.91
C LEU A 59 10.68 20.35 -2.07
N PRO A 60 11.61 21.26 -2.35
CA PRO A 60 12.66 21.07 -3.36
C PRO A 60 13.83 20.26 -2.83
N ILE A 61 13.55 19.21 -2.04
CA ILE A 61 14.57 18.33 -1.47
C ILE A 61 14.78 17.12 -2.36
N LYS A 62 16.04 16.70 -2.52
CA LYS A 62 16.40 15.48 -3.26
C LYS A 62 16.63 14.29 -2.35
N VAL A 63 17.14 14.53 -1.15
CA VAL A 63 17.54 13.46 -0.23
C VAL A 63 17.05 13.76 1.17
N ILE A 64 16.52 12.73 1.83
CA ILE A 64 16.36 12.68 3.28
C ILE A 64 17.56 11.91 3.83
N PRO A 65 18.56 12.61 4.41
CA PRO A 65 19.80 11.97 4.84
C PRO A 65 19.63 11.20 6.13
N SER A 66 20.64 10.41 6.47
CA SER A 66 20.73 9.73 7.76
C SER A 66 20.52 10.73 8.91
N GLN A 67 19.72 10.31 9.90
CA GLN A 67 19.39 11.11 11.08
C GLN A 67 18.75 12.48 10.79
N ALA A 68 18.05 12.61 9.66
CA ALA A 68 17.41 13.88 9.25
C ALA A 68 16.47 14.44 10.32
N PHE A 69 15.84 13.58 11.11
CA PHE A 69 14.84 13.94 12.13
C PHE A 69 15.35 13.75 13.58
N ARG A 70 16.66 13.64 13.75
CA ARG A 70 17.25 13.38 15.06
C ARG A 70 16.86 14.46 16.07
N GLY A 71 16.34 14.00 17.23
CA GLY A 71 15.95 14.88 18.36
C GLY A 71 14.53 15.40 18.29
N LEU A 72 13.73 15.06 17.26
CA LEU A 72 12.29 15.37 17.20
C LEU A 72 11.49 14.39 18.08
N ASN A 73 11.77 14.37 19.38
CA ASN A 73 11.23 13.36 20.29
C ASN A 73 9.74 13.54 20.60
N GLU A 74 9.16 14.72 20.34
CA GLU A 74 7.75 15.00 20.57
C GLU A 74 6.88 14.76 19.34
N VAL A 75 7.49 14.54 18.17
CA VAL A 75 6.77 14.35 16.92
C VAL A 75 6.08 13.00 16.93
N VAL A 76 4.77 13.03 16.70
CA VAL A 76 3.88 11.86 16.62
C VAL A 76 3.62 11.47 15.16
N LYS A 77 3.61 12.43 14.25
CA LYS A 77 3.35 12.21 12.82
C LYS A 77 4.36 12.95 11.95
N ILE A 78 4.92 12.26 10.97
CA ILE A 78 5.70 12.85 9.86
C ILE A 78 4.99 12.51 8.55
N GLU A 79 4.72 13.54 7.75
CA GLU A 79 4.13 13.42 6.44
C GLU A 79 5.03 14.09 5.40
N ILE A 80 5.39 13.33 4.36
CA ILE A 80 6.16 13.78 3.20
C ILE A 80 5.29 13.55 1.98
N SER A 81 4.88 14.62 1.33
CA SER A 81 3.97 14.48 0.20
C SER A 81 4.24 15.51 -0.90
N GLN A 82 3.88 15.13 -2.14
CA GLN A 82 3.95 16.00 -3.32
C GLN A 82 5.33 16.67 -3.52
N SER A 83 6.40 16.00 -3.07
CA SER A 83 7.77 16.47 -3.19
C SER A 83 8.47 15.72 -4.32
N ASP A 84 8.15 16.11 -5.56
CA ASP A 84 8.62 15.42 -6.78
C ASP A 84 10.13 15.51 -6.98
N SER A 85 10.82 16.40 -6.27
CA SER A 85 12.29 16.46 -6.29
C SER A 85 12.94 15.36 -5.46
N LEU A 86 12.21 14.71 -4.54
CA LEU A 86 12.76 13.70 -3.64
C LEU A 86 13.08 12.41 -4.41
N GLU A 87 14.36 12.02 -4.37
CA GLU A 87 14.91 10.88 -5.09
C GLU A 87 15.29 9.71 -4.16
N LYS A 88 15.69 10.03 -2.92
CA LYS A 88 16.31 9.07 -2.01
C LYS A 88 15.99 9.32 -0.53
N ILE A 89 15.82 8.22 0.22
CA ILE A 89 15.81 8.22 1.70
C ILE A 89 16.96 7.32 2.16
N GLU A 90 17.87 7.88 2.97
CA GLU A 90 19.04 7.15 3.45
C GLU A 90 18.75 6.25 4.66
N ALA A 91 19.66 5.31 4.92
CA ALA A 91 19.61 4.48 6.12
C ALA A 91 19.59 5.35 7.39
N ASN A 92 18.86 4.90 8.41
CA ASN A 92 18.66 5.63 9.66
C ASN A 92 18.05 7.04 9.51
N ALA A 93 17.38 7.34 8.39
CA ALA A 93 16.70 8.63 8.22
C ALA A 93 15.63 8.83 9.30
N PHE A 94 14.85 7.79 9.60
CA PHE A 94 13.88 7.72 10.69
C PHE A 94 14.42 6.77 11.77
N ASP A 95 15.34 7.27 12.59
CA ASP A 95 15.97 6.48 13.63
C ASP A 95 15.67 7.04 15.02
N ASN A 96 15.33 6.16 15.98
CA ASN A 96 15.12 6.52 17.40
C ASN A 96 14.08 7.61 17.63
N LEU A 97 12.99 7.65 16.87
CA LEU A 97 11.88 8.58 17.05
C LEU A 97 10.83 7.93 18.00
N LEU A 98 11.06 8.04 19.29
CA LEU A 98 10.39 7.25 20.32
C LEU A 98 8.88 7.49 20.46
N ASN A 99 8.38 8.66 20.04
CA ASN A 99 6.95 9.00 20.10
C ASN A 99 6.26 8.95 18.72
N LEU A 100 7.02 8.66 17.66
CA LEU A 100 6.49 8.66 16.31
C LEU A 100 5.53 7.48 16.11
N SER A 101 4.27 7.79 15.80
CA SER A 101 3.22 6.79 15.58
C SER A 101 2.82 6.64 14.12
N GLU A 102 3.04 7.68 13.31
CA GLU A 102 2.64 7.68 11.91
C GLU A 102 3.73 8.25 10.99
N ILE A 103 4.01 7.54 9.90
CA ILE A 103 4.84 8.02 8.80
C ILE A 103 4.05 7.87 7.50
N LEU A 104 3.88 8.97 6.76
CA LEU A 104 3.25 8.99 5.45
C LEU A 104 4.23 9.54 4.41
N ILE A 105 4.47 8.78 3.35
CA ILE A 105 5.30 9.18 2.20
C ILE A 105 4.43 8.95 0.97
N GLN A 106 3.94 10.05 0.38
CA GLN A 106 2.90 9.94 -0.64
C GLN A 106 3.14 10.91 -1.80
N ASN A 107 2.78 10.48 -3.01
CA ASN A 107 2.85 11.31 -4.21
C ASN A 107 4.25 11.92 -4.43
N THR A 108 5.29 11.10 -4.27
CA THR A 108 6.71 11.45 -4.48
C THR A 108 7.27 10.59 -5.61
N LYS A 109 6.86 10.88 -6.83
CA LYS A 109 7.08 10.00 -8.00
C LYS A 109 8.55 9.75 -8.35
N ASN A 110 9.44 10.66 -8.00
CA ASN A 110 10.88 10.52 -8.24
C ASN A 110 11.62 9.84 -7.09
N LEU A 111 10.95 9.52 -5.97
CA LEU A 111 11.54 8.71 -4.91
C LEU A 111 11.70 7.27 -5.41
N VAL A 112 12.90 6.95 -5.87
CA VAL A 112 13.21 5.64 -6.47
C VAL A 112 13.89 4.68 -5.52
N TYR A 113 14.47 5.20 -4.43
CA TYR A 113 15.27 4.40 -3.53
C TYR A 113 15.08 4.77 -2.06
N ILE A 114 14.71 3.78 -1.26
CA ILE A 114 14.72 3.83 0.21
C ILE A 114 15.77 2.83 0.67
N GLU A 115 16.82 3.31 1.34
CA GLU A 115 17.89 2.43 1.81
C GLU A 115 17.40 1.45 2.88
N PRO A 116 17.94 0.22 2.92
CA PRO A 116 17.69 -0.70 4.01
C PRO A 116 18.01 -0.07 5.36
N GLY A 117 17.11 -0.26 6.34
CA GLY A 117 17.25 0.37 7.65
C GLY A 117 16.93 1.87 7.70
N ALA A 118 16.24 2.42 6.69
CA ALA A 118 15.74 3.79 6.76
C ALA A 118 14.77 4.02 7.94
N PHE A 119 14.05 2.98 8.33
CA PHE A 119 13.11 2.95 9.45
C PHE A 119 13.66 2.04 10.55
N THR A 120 14.20 2.64 11.61
CA THR A 120 14.90 1.89 12.66
C THR A 120 14.46 2.36 14.04
N ASN A 121 14.21 1.41 14.93
CA ASN A 121 13.87 1.67 16.33
C ASN A 121 12.75 2.72 16.53
N LEU A 122 11.55 2.36 16.09
CA LEU A 122 10.33 3.19 16.14
C LEU A 122 9.27 2.50 17.02
N PRO A 123 9.45 2.45 18.33
CA PRO A 123 8.67 1.58 19.22
C PRO A 123 7.18 1.90 19.28
N ARG A 124 6.77 3.13 18.98
CA ARG A 124 5.36 3.56 18.97
C ARG A 124 4.78 3.67 17.56
N LEU A 125 5.52 3.24 16.53
CA LEU A 125 5.01 3.30 15.17
C LEU A 125 3.90 2.26 14.97
N LYS A 126 2.72 2.71 14.59
CA LYS A 126 1.54 1.88 14.31
C LYS A 126 1.02 2.03 12.88
N TYR A 127 1.48 3.05 12.16
CA TYR A 127 1.09 3.27 10.76
C TYR A 127 2.26 3.77 9.92
N LEU A 128 2.60 3.01 8.88
CA LEU A 128 3.56 3.40 7.85
C LEU A 128 2.88 3.30 6.49
N SER A 129 2.77 4.42 5.78
CA SER A 129 2.19 4.49 4.43
C SER A 129 3.23 5.00 3.44
N ILE A 130 3.43 4.25 2.34
CA ILE A 130 4.33 4.61 1.22
C ILE A 130 3.55 4.37 -0.07
N CYS A 131 2.95 5.43 -0.60
CA CYS A 131 2.01 5.34 -1.71
C CYS A 131 2.33 6.30 -2.86
N ASN A 132 2.13 5.80 -4.09
CA ASN A 132 2.30 6.58 -5.32
C ASN A 132 3.70 7.22 -5.38
N THR A 133 4.71 6.36 -5.29
CA THR A 133 6.13 6.72 -5.37
C THR A 133 6.80 6.02 -6.56
N GLY A 134 8.08 6.32 -6.80
CA GLY A 134 8.89 5.67 -7.84
C GLY A 134 9.71 4.47 -7.35
N ILE A 135 9.51 3.98 -6.12
CA ILE A 135 10.33 2.91 -5.56
C ILE A 135 10.19 1.61 -6.36
N ARG A 136 11.31 0.90 -6.49
CA ARG A 136 11.40 -0.33 -7.29
C ARG A 136 11.46 -1.61 -6.47
N LYS A 137 11.60 -1.48 -5.17
CA LYS A 137 11.64 -2.61 -4.22
C LYS A 137 10.82 -2.26 -3.00
N LEU A 138 10.29 -3.28 -2.33
CA LEU A 138 9.68 -3.09 -1.02
C LEU A 138 10.71 -2.48 -0.05
N PRO A 139 10.31 -1.48 0.74
CA PRO A 139 11.19 -0.93 1.76
C PRO A 139 11.49 -1.96 2.84
N ASP A 140 12.68 -1.89 3.41
CA ASP A 140 13.07 -2.72 4.56
C ASP A 140 12.35 -2.22 5.82
N VAL A 141 11.43 -3.01 6.31
CA VAL A 141 10.63 -2.76 7.54
C VAL A 141 11.08 -3.64 8.71
N THR A 142 12.11 -4.47 8.51
CA THR A 142 12.53 -5.50 9.47
C THR A 142 13.16 -4.93 10.75
N LYS A 143 13.57 -3.66 10.74
CA LYS A 143 14.22 -2.98 11.87
C LYS A 143 13.36 -1.94 12.58
N ILE A 144 12.08 -1.88 12.27
CA ILE A 144 11.15 -0.92 12.88
C ILE A 144 11.02 -1.15 14.40
N PHE A 145 10.94 -2.41 14.83
CA PHE A 145 10.83 -2.83 16.24
C PHE A 145 9.68 -2.12 16.97
N SER A 146 8.52 -2.01 16.31
CA SER A 146 7.32 -1.49 16.95
C SER A 146 6.85 -2.43 18.05
N SER A 147 6.46 -1.86 19.21
CA SER A 147 5.84 -2.58 20.33
C SER A 147 4.32 -2.35 20.41
N GLU A 148 3.74 -1.67 19.42
CA GLU A 148 2.30 -1.47 19.35
C GLU A 148 1.59 -2.80 19.04
N PHE A 149 0.42 -3.02 19.64
CA PHE A 149 -0.38 -4.24 19.40
C PHE A 149 -0.80 -4.35 17.94
N ASN A 150 -1.35 -3.27 17.39
CA ASN A 150 -1.80 -3.19 16.00
C ASN A 150 -0.79 -2.41 15.15
N PHE A 151 -0.40 -2.99 14.02
CA PHE A 151 0.43 -2.30 13.03
C PHE A 151 -0.24 -2.33 11.65
N ILE A 152 -0.30 -1.18 11.01
CA ILE A 152 -0.78 -1.04 9.63
C ILE A 152 0.39 -0.63 8.75
N LEU A 153 0.77 -1.51 7.81
CA LEU A 153 1.70 -1.19 6.74
C LEU A 153 0.92 -1.04 5.43
N GLU A 154 0.97 0.14 4.85
CA GLU A 154 0.33 0.45 3.58
C GLU A 154 1.39 0.80 2.54
N ILE A 155 1.52 -0.03 1.53
CA ILE A 155 2.39 0.19 0.37
C ILE A 155 1.49 0.07 -0.85
N CYS A 156 1.14 1.21 -1.45
CA CYS A 156 0.12 1.25 -2.50
C CYS A 156 0.54 2.10 -3.70
N ASP A 157 0.02 1.75 -4.86
CA ASP A 157 0.20 2.48 -6.13
C ASP A 157 1.67 2.67 -6.56
N ASN A 158 2.55 1.75 -6.12
CA ASN A 158 3.96 1.74 -6.52
C ASN A 158 4.17 0.77 -7.69
N LEU A 159 3.94 1.23 -8.91
CA LEU A 159 3.88 0.40 -10.11
C LEU A 159 5.21 -0.27 -10.50
N HIS A 160 6.33 0.18 -9.94
CA HIS A 160 7.65 -0.36 -10.23
C HIS A 160 8.10 -1.48 -9.28
N ILE A 161 7.33 -1.78 -8.23
CA ILE A 161 7.61 -2.92 -7.36
C ILE A 161 6.96 -4.16 -7.98
N THR A 162 7.78 -5.09 -8.46
CA THR A 162 7.29 -6.28 -9.19
C THR A 162 7.21 -7.55 -8.35
N THR A 163 7.84 -7.58 -7.18
CA THR A 163 7.97 -8.82 -6.39
C THR A 163 7.82 -8.53 -4.90
N VAL A 164 7.10 -9.41 -4.20
CA VAL A 164 7.16 -9.52 -2.73
C VAL A 164 8.17 -10.64 -2.41
N PRO A 165 9.38 -10.29 -1.93
CA PRO A 165 10.42 -11.28 -1.70
C PRO A 165 10.17 -12.14 -0.46
N ALA A 166 10.94 -13.23 -0.32
CA ALA A 166 10.93 -14.04 0.89
C ALA A 166 11.32 -13.20 2.11
N ASN A 167 10.66 -13.44 3.24
CA ASN A 167 10.91 -12.76 4.53
C ASN A 167 10.78 -11.22 4.47
N ALA A 168 10.00 -10.67 3.54
CA ALA A 168 9.86 -9.23 3.34
C ALA A 168 9.41 -8.48 4.60
N PHE A 169 8.69 -9.14 5.49
CA PHE A 169 8.09 -8.57 6.70
C PHE A 169 8.62 -9.21 7.99
N GLN A 170 9.70 -10.00 7.89
CA GLN A 170 10.32 -10.63 9.05
C GLN A 170 10.78 -9.56 10.03
N GLY A 171 10.52 -9.77 11.32
CA GLY A 171 10.83 -8.77 12.35
C GLY A 171 9.67 -7.85 12.72
N MET A 172 8.58 -7.85 11.95
CA MET A 172 7.32 -7.24 12.37
C MET A 172 6.61 -8.19 13.33
N ASN A 173 6.84 -8.01 14.63
CA ASN A 173 6.39 -8.94 15.67
C ASN A 173 5.09 -8.50 16.36
N ASN A 174 4.37 -7.54 15.77
CA ASN A 174 3.09 -7.06 16.30
C ASN A 174 2.05 -8.20 16.31
N GLU A 175 1.19 -8.23 17.33
CA GLU A 175 0.19 -9.28 17.47
C GLU A 175 -0.94 -9.18 16.44
N SER A 176 -1.14 -8.00 15.86
CA SER A 176 -2.15 -7.74 14.83
C SER A 176 -1.58 -6.87 13.72
N ILE A 177 -1.30 -7.48 12.56
CA ILE A 177 -0.75 -6.77 11.40
C ILE A 177 -1.78 -6.71 10.28
N THR A 178 -2.01 -5.51 9.77
CA THR A 178 -2.74 -5.26 8.52
C THR A 178 -1.76 -4.84 7.44
N LEU A 179 -1.63 -5.65 6.39
CA LEU A 179 -0.83 -5.34 5.21
C LEU A 179 -1.75 -4.88 4.08
N LYS A 180 -1.68 -3.62 3.72
CA LYS A 180 -2.35 -3.02 2.57
C LYS A 180 -1.34 -2.87 1.44
N LEU A 181 -1.35 -3.80 0.51
CA LEU A 181 -0.38 -3.93 -0.57
C LEU A 181 -1.07 -3.80 -1.95
N TYR A 182 -2.04 -2.93 -2.07
CA TYR A 182 -2.89 -2.81 -3.26
C TYR A 182 -2.31 -1.86 -4.33
N GLY A 183 -2.75 -2.02 -5.57
CA GLY A 183 -2.42 -1.09 -6.67
C GLY A 183 -0.95 -1.10 -7.10
N ASN A 184 -0.12 -2.04 -6.64
CA ASN A 184 1.29 -2.10 -7.00
C ASN A 184 1.51 -2.87 -8.32
N GLY A 185 2.76 -2.83 -8.81
CA GLY A 185 3.19 -3.57 -9.99
C GLY A 185 3.53 -5.05 -9.75
N PHE A 186 3.11 -5.65 -8.64
CA PHE A 186 3.48 -7.03 -8.30
C PHE A 186 3.13 -8.00 -9.41
N GLU A 187 4.07 -8.87 -9.77
CA GLU A 187 3.89 -10.00 -10.68
C GLU A 187 3.88 -11.33 -9.91
N GLU A 188 4.69 -11.41 -8.83
CA GLU A 188 4.77 -12.61 -8.00
C GLU A 188 4.98 -12.31 -6.51
N ILE A 189 4.50 -13.24 -5.69
CA ILE A 189 4.78 -13.33 -4.25
C ILE A 189 5.58 -14.59 -4.02
N GLN A 190 6.77 -14.45 -3.42
CA GLN A 190 7.72 -15.53 -3.23
C GLN A 190 7.37 -16.44 -2.03
N SER A 191 8.06 -17.58 -1.96
CA SER A 191 8.01 -18.48 -0.80
C SER A 191 8.38 -17.74 0.48
N HIS A 192 7.66 -18.04 1.58
CA HIS A 192 7.91 -17.42 2.90
C HIS A 192 7.83 -15.89 2.91
N ALA A 193 7.10 -15.28 1.96
CA ALA A 193 7.00 -13.82 1.86
C ALA A 193 6.51 -13.17 3.16
N PHE A 194 5.58 -13.83 3.87
CA PHE A 194 4.96 -13.34 5.09
C PHE A 194 5.49 -14.02 6.38
N ASN A 195 6.62 -14.71 6.29
CA ASN A 195 7.21 -15.42 7.42
C ASN A 195 7.40 -14.53 8.65
N GLY A 196 7.06 -15.05 9.83
CA GLY A 196 7.23 -14.37 11.12
C GLY A 196 6.15 -13.33 11.45
N THR A 197 5.11 -13.17 10.63
CA THR A 197 4.04 -12.19 10.86
C THR A 197 2.78 -12.82 11.44
N THR A 198 1.99 -12.02 12.19
CA THR A 198 0.61 -12.33 12.58
C THR A 198 -0.35 -11.42 11.82
N LEU A 199 -0.90 -11.94 10.72
CA LEU A 199 -1.74 -11.17 9.81
C LEU A 199 -3.21 -11.25 10.21
N ILE A 200 -3.85 -10.09 10.41
CA ILE A 200 -5.31 -9.99 10.48
C ILE A 200 -5.86 -9.76 9.08
N SER A 201 -5.30 -8.83 8.32
CA SER A 201 -5.75 -8.52 6.97
C SER A 201 -4.58 -8.43 6.00
N LEU A 202 -4.76 -9.00 4.80
CA LEU A 202 -3.86 -8.86 3.67
C LEU A 202 -4.66 -8.41 2.45
N GLU A 203 -4.45 -7.17 2.02
CA GLU A 203 -5.08 -6.58 0.85
C GLU A 203 -4.08 -6.56 -0.32
N LEU A 204 -4.28 -7.44 -1.29
CA LEU A 204 -3.51 -7.54 -2.53
C LEU A 204 -4.32 -7.08 -3.75
N LYS A 205 -5.48 -6.49 -3.53
CA LYS A 205 -6.39 -6.04 -4.59
C LYS A 205 -5.70 -5.09 -5.57
N GLU A 206 -6.23 -5.02 -6.79
CA GLU A 206 -5.77 -4.08 -7.83
C GLU A 206 -4.31 -4.24 -8.27
N ASN A 207 -3.63 -5.32 -7.87
CA ASN A 207 -2.34 -5.68 -8.43
C ASN A 207 -2.56 -6.36 -9.79
N ALA A 208 -2.77 -5.55 -10.84
CA ALA A 208 -3.22 -5.99 -12.16
C ALA A 208 -2.22 -6.93 -12.87
N HIS A 209 -1.00 -7.04 -12.40
CA HIS A 209 0.04 -7.91 -12.94
C HIS A 209 0.34 -9.13 -12.08
N LEU A 210 -0.28 -9.26 -10.89
CA LEU A 210 -0.03 -10.37 -9.97
C LEU A 210 -0.60 -11.68 -10.52
N LYS A 211 0.29 -12.53 -11.03
CA LYS A 211 -0.05 -13.80 -11.69
C LYS A 211 0.23 -15.02 -10.81
N LYS A 212 1.20 -14.90 -9.89
CA LYS A 212 1.72 -16.03 -9.14
C LYS A 212 1.88 -15.69 -7.66
N MET A 213 1.39 -16.60 -6.82
CA MET A 213 1.69 -16.66 -5.40
C MET A 213 2.28 -18.03 -5.12
N HIS A 214 3.46 -18.07 -4.49
CA HIS A 214 4.12 -19.35 -4.19
C HIS A 214 3.28 -20.17 -3.21
N ASN A 215 3.29 -21.50 -3.34
CA ASN A 215 2.52 -22.39 -2.47
C ASN A 215 2.84 -22.21 -0.99
N ASP A 216 4.08 -21.87 -0.67
CA ASP A 216 4.58 -21.62 0.69
C ASP A 216 4.62 -20.11 1.04
N ALA A 217 3.88 -19.24 0.36
CA ALA A 217 3.93 -17.80 0.62
C ALA A 217 3.58 -17.46 2.09
N PHE A 218 2.62 -18.17 2.67
CA PHE A 218 2.19 -18.01 4.06
C PHE A 218 2.92 -18.89 5.07
N ARG A 219 3.92 -19.68 4.62
CA ARG A 219 4.66 -20.54 5.55
C ARG A 219 5.39 -19.70 6.58
N GLY A 220 5.21 -20.03 7.87
CA GLY A 220 5.76 -19.29 9.01
C GLY A 220 4.97 -18.04 9.41
N ALA A 221 3.86 -17.72 8.72
CA ALA A 221 2.92 -16.70 9.14
C ALA A 221 1.78 -17.30 9.97
N ARG A 222 1.12 -16.45 10.78
CA ARG A 222 -0.19 -16.70 11.38
C ARG A 222 -1.21 -15.82 10.65
N GLY A 223 -2.32 -16.37 10.18
CA GLY A 223 -3.26 -15.67 9.32
C GLY A 223 -2.89 -15.77 7.82
N PRO A 224 -3.44 -14.92 6.96
CA PRO A 224 -4.39 -13.84 7.29
C PRO A 224 -5.79 -14.36 7.64
N SER A 225 -6.53 -13.61 8.46
CA SER A 225 -7.97 -13.83 8.65
C SER A 225 -8.79 -13.27 7.49
N ILE A 226 -8.38 -12.14 6.94
CA ILE A 226 -9.00 -11.50 5.78
C ILE A 226 -7.99 -11.48 4.63
N LEU A 227 -8.36 -12.06 3.48
CA LEU A 227 -7.56 -12.03 2.26
C LEU A 227 -8.35 -11.38 1.12
N ASP A 228 -7.87 -10.25 0.61
CA ASP A 228 -8.44 -9.60 -0.57
C ASP A 228 -7.44 -9.69 -1.75
N ILE A 229 -7.83 -10.42 -2.77
CA ILE A 229 -7.10 -10.61 -4.03
C ILE A 229 -7.88 -10.09 -5.24
N SER A 230 -8.83 -9.21 -5.01
CA SER A 230 -9.71 -8.67 -6.06
C SER A 230 -8.91 -7.98 -7.16
N SER A 231 -9.37 -8.08 -8.40
CA SER A 231 -8.75 -7.43 -9.56
C SER A 231 -7.27 -7.83 -9.76
N THR A 232 -6.91 -9.07 -9.44
CA THR A 232 -5.59 -9.66 -9.73
C THR A 232 -5.64 -10.63 -10.91
N LYS A 233 -4.47 -11.05 -11.40
CA LYS A 233 -4.33 -12.11 -12.41
C LYS A 233 -3.87 -13.44 -11.82
N LEU A 234 -4.06 -13.66 -10.53
CA LEU A 234 -3.72 -14.92 -9.89
C LEU A 234 -4.48 -16.08 -10.56
N GLN A 235 -3.76 -17.15 -10.86
CA GLN A 235 -4.32 -18.34 -11.49
C GLN A 235 -4.70 -19.40 -10.46
N ALA A 236 -4.04 -19.38 -9.31
CA ALA A 236 -4.27 -20.29 -8.18
C ALA A 236 -3.95 -19.60 -6.86
N LEU A 237 -4.57 -20.06 -5.79
CA LEU A 237 -4.21 -19.74 -4.41
C LEU A 237 -3.10 -20.67 -3.92
N PRO A 238 -2.32 -20.27 -2.90
CA PRO A 238 -1.28 -21.12 -2.30
C PRO A 238 -1.90 -22.38 -1.67
N SER A 239 -1.07 -23.38 -1.43
CA SER A 239 -1.52 -24.65 -0.84
C SER A 239 -1.54 -24.64 0.69
N TYR A 240 -0.82 -23.69 1.32
CA TYR A 240 -0.66 -23.56 2.77
C TYR A 240 -1.14 -22.20 3.26
N GLY A 241 -1.65 -22.16 4.50
CA GLY A 241 -2.08 -20.93 5.17
C GLY A 241 -3.52 -20.49 4.85
N LEU A 242 -4.27 -21.30 4.07
CA LEU A 242 -5.67 -21.01 3.76
C LEU A 242 -6.61 -21.35 4.91
N GLU A 243 -6.17 -22.20 5.83
CA GLU A 243 -6.94 -22.64 7.01
C GLU A 243 -7.24 -21.48 7.97
N SER A 244 -6.44 -20.41 7.96
CA SER A 244 -6.63 -19.25 8.81
C SER A 244 -7.66 -18.25 8.25
N ILE A 245 -7.99 -18.36 6.96
CA ILE A 245 -8.83 -17.39 6.27
C ILE A 245 -10.30 -17.53 6.74
N GLN A 246 -10.85 -16.44 7.24
CA GLN A 246 -12.25 -16.31 7.61
C GLN A 246 -13.06 -15.56 6.53
N THR A 247 -12.42 -14.58 5.87
CA THR A 247 -13.03 -13.81 4.79
C THR A 247 -12.13 -13.83 3.56
N LEU A 248 -12.65 -14.31 2.42
CA LEU A 248 -11.96 -14.31 1.14
C LEU A 248 -12.68 -13.39 0.16
N ILE A 249 -11.97 -12.37 -0.34
CA ILE A 249 -12.48 -11.43 -1.34
C ILE A 249 -11.68 -11.62 -2.62
N ALA A 250 -12.34 -12.03 -3.69
CA ALA A 250 -11.75 -12.32 -4.99
C ALA A 250 -12.67 -11.87 -6.14
N THR A 251 -13.17 -10.63 -6.03
CA THR A 251 -13.98 -10.00 -7.09
C THR A 251 -13.11 -9.63 -8.29
N SER A 252 -13.65 -9.72 -9.49
CA SER A 252 -12.92 -9.37 -10.74
C SER A 252 -11.60 -10.11 -10.93
N SER A 253 -11.43 -11.28 -10.29
CA SER A 253 -10.22 -12.12 -10.40
C SER A 253 -10.41 -13.17 -11.49
N TYR A 254 -10.53 -12.71 -12.74
CA TYR A 254 -10.93 -13.53 -13.88
C TYR A 254 -9.95 -14.65 -14.26
N SER A 255 -8.70 -14.58 -13.84
CA SER A 255 -7.69 -15.63 -14.07
C SER A 255 -7.80 -16.79 -13.08
N LEU A 256 -8.42 -16.58 -11.92
CA LEU A 256 -8.61 -17.60 -10.89
C LEU A 256 -9.82 -18.47 -11.27
N LYS A 257 -9.57 -19.53 -12.03
CA LYS A 257 -10.64 -20.42 -12.54
C LYS A 257 -11.04 -21.51 -11.56
N LYS A 258 -10.14 -21.89 -10.66
CA LYS A 258 -10.36 -22.95 -9.69
C LYS A 258 -9.91 -22.52 -8.31
N LEU A 259 -10.72 -22.83 -7.31
CA LEU A 259 -10.34 -22.69 -5.90
C LEU A 259 -9.80 -24.02 -5.37
N PRO A 260 -8.90 -23.99 -4.39
CA PRO A 260 -8.53 -25.17 -3.62
C PRO A 260 -9.76 -25.87 -3.01
N SER A 261 -9.61 -27.15 -2.68
CA SER A 261 -10.70 -27.89 -2.04
C SER A 261 -11.06 -27.24 -0.69
N ARG A 262 -12.32 -27.37 -0.33
CA ARG A 262 -12.89 -26.84 0.92
C ARG A 262 -12.08 -27.20 2.17
N GLU A 263 -11.53 -28.41 2.21
CA GLU A 263 -10.73 -28.90 3.35
C GLU A 263 -9.54 -28.00 3.66
N LYS A 264 -9.12 -27.13 2.71
CA LYS A 264 -8.07 -26.12 2.91
C LYS A 264 -8.57 -24.86 3.62
N PHE A 265 -9.91 -24.63 3.64
CA PHE A 265 -10.53 -23.42 4.20
C PHE A 265 -11.37 -23.79 5.44
N THR A 266 -10.72 -24.32 6.47
CA THR A 266 -11.41 -24.86 7.65
C THR A 266 -12.16 -23.79 8.47
N ASN A 267 -11.74 -22.54 8.41
CA ASN A 267 -12.31 -21.42 9.17
C ASN A 267 -13.05 -20.39 8.30
N LEU A 268 -13.28 -20.68 7.01
CA LEU A 268 -13.93 -19.72 6.12
C LEU A 268 -15.39 -19.48 6.52
N LEU A 269 -15.73 -18.23 6.77
CA LEU A 269 -17.06 -17.76 7.16
C LEU A 269 -17.75 -17.03 6.00
N ASP A 270 -16.99 -16.26 5.23
CA ASP A 270 -17.52 -15.44 4.15
C ASP A 270 -16.60 -15.45 2.93
N ALA A 271 -17.19 -15.44 1.73
CA ALA A 271 -16.45 -15.36 0.48
C ALA A 271 -17.20 -14.58 -0.58
N THR A 272 -16.53 -13.57 -1.15
CA THR A 272 -17.04 -12.80 -2.29
C THR A 272 -16.18 -13.11 -3.50
N LEU A 273 -16.76 -13.77 -4.51
CA LEU A 273 -16.01 -14.44 -5.59
C LEU A 273 -16.47 -13.98 -6.98
N THR A 274 -15.58 -14.10 -7.97
CA THR A 274 -15.85 -13.71 -9.36
C THR A 274 -16.84 -14.65 -10.08
N TYR A 275 -16.72 -15.96 -9.84
CA TYR A 275 -17.50 -16.96 -10.56
C TYR A 275 -18.47 -17.69 -9.65
N PRO A 276 -19.76 -17.87 -10.05
CA PRO A 276 -20.70 -18.69 -9.29
C PRO A 276 -20.21 -20.13 -9.09
N SER A 277 -19.45 -20.67 -10.06
CA SER A 277 -18.85 -22.01 -9.96
C SER A 277 -17.85 -22.16 -8.82
N HIS A 278 -17.25 -21.07 -8.34
CA HIS A 278 -16.38 -21.11 -7.18
C HIS A 278 -17.12 -21.48 -5.90
N CYS A 279 -18.37 -21.02 -5.75
CA CYS A 279 -19.20 -21.36 -4.60
C CYS A 279 -19.52 -22.85 -4.53
N CYS A 280 -19.46 -23.54 -5.68
CA CYS A 280 -19.66 -24.99 -5.72
C CYS A 280 -18.53 -25.78 -5.04
N ALA A 281 -17.33 -25.18 -4.89
CA ALA A 281 -16.25 -25.77 -4.12
C ALA A 281 -16.60 -25.90 -2.63
N PHE A 282 -17.54 -25.08 -2.14
CA PHE A 282 -18.02 -25.04 -0.75
C PHE A 282 -19.35 -25.77 -0.52
N ARG A 283 -19.79 -26.55 -1.52
CA ARG A 283 -21.04 -27.28 -1.52
C ARG A 283 -21.03 -28.37 -0.46
N ASN A 284 -21.54 -28.60 0.50
CA ASN A 284 -21.56 -29.60 1.55
C ASN A 284 -20.90 -29.16 2.87
N LEU A 285 -21.13 -27.90 3.26
CA LEU A 285 -20.90 -27.50 4.64
C LEU A 285 -21.86 -28.30 5.53
N PRO A 286 -21.37 -29.11 6.52
CA PRO A 286 -22.25 -29.63 7.52
C PRO A 286 -22.83 -28.42 8.24
N THR A 287 -24.17 -28.35 8.25
CA THR A 287 -24.91 -27.38 9.05
C THR A 287 -24.68 -27.73 10.52
N LYS A 288 -23.55 -27.30 11.08
CA LYS A 288 -23.50 -27.08 12.52
C LYS A 288 -24.31 -25.82 12.75
N GLU A 289 -25.38 -25.99 13.51
CA GLU A 289 -26.27 -24.95 14.00
C GLU A 289 -25.46 -23.83 14.66
N GLN A 290 -25.08 -22.85 13.88
CA GLN A 290 -24.70 -21.52 14.35
C GLN A 290 -25.56 -20.57 13.55
N ASN A 291 -26.31 -19.70 14.26
CA ASN A 291 -27.29 -18.75 13.74
C ASN A 291 -26.71 -17.74 12.75
N PHE A 292 -26.22 -18.18 11.61
CA PHE A 292 -25.84 -17.33 10.49
C PHE A 292 -26.84 -17.56 9.36
N SER A 293 -27.31 -16.47 8.76
CA SER A 293 -28.31 -16.48 7.70
C SER A 293 -27.79 -17.12 6.41
N PHE A 294 -27.69 -18.43 6.37
CA PHE A 294 -27.38 -19.25 5.20
C PHE A 294 -28.51 -19.32 4.16
N SER A 295 -29.43 -18.37 4.15
CA SER A 295 -30.54 -18.34 3.18
C SER A 295 -30.05 -18.22 1.71
N ILE A 296 -28.83 -17.78 1.48
CA ILE A 296 -28.25 -17.63 0.15
C ILE A 296 -27.80 -18.99 -0.41
N PHE A 297 -27.28 -19.90 0.41
CA PHE A 297 -26.77 -21.21 -0.04
C PHE A 297 -27.84 -22.18 -0.54
N LYS A 298 -29.11 -22.12 -0.07
CA LYS A 298 -30.16 -23.00 -0.56
C LYS A 298 -30.53 -22.79 -2.03
N ASN A 299 -30.37 -21.59 -2.55
CA ASN A 299 -30.59 -21.30 -3.97
C ASN A 299 -29.40 -21.66 -4.88
N PHE A 300 -28.18 -21.65 -4.34
CA PHE A 300 -26.97 -21.95 -5.10
C PHE A 300 -26.77 -23.45 -5.39
N SER A 301 -27.27 -24.36 -4.54
CA SER A 301 -27.18 -25.80 -4.81
C SER A 301 -27.84 -26.18 -6.14
N LYS A 302 -28.96 -25.54 -6.49
CA LYS A 302 -29.64 -25.74 -7.78
C LYS A 302 -28.85 -25.22 -8.98
N GLN A 303 -28.10 -24.11 -8.79
CA GLN A 303 -27.30 -23.50 -9.86
C GLN A 303 -26.01 -24.29 -10.14
N CYS A 304 -25.41 -24.91 -9.12
CA CYS A 304 -24.25 -25.80 -9.27
C CYS A 304 -24.63 -27.08 -10.03
N GLU A 305 -25.84 -27.59 -9.88
CA GLU A 305 -26.33 -28.75 -10.63
C GLU A 305 -26.56 -28.46 -12.11
N SER A 306 -27.01 -27.26 -12.45
CA SER A 306 -27.25 -26.85 -13.84
C SER A 306 -25.95 -26.60 -14.63
N THR A 307 -24.88 -26.08 -13.97
CA THR A 307 -23.60 -25.85 -14.60
C THR A 307 -22.78 -27.12 -14.82
N ALA A 308 -22.97 -28.15 -13.98
CA ALA A 308 -22.33 -29.45 -14.13
C ALA A 308 -22.83 -30.25 -15.36
N ARG A 309 -24.00 -29.89 -15.93
CA ARG A 309 -24.64 -30.58 -17.05
C ARG A 309 -24.46 -29.90 -18.42
N ARG A 310 -23.78 -28.76 -18.53
CA ARG A 310 -23.52 -28.11 -19.83
C ARG A 310 -22.15 -28.48 -20.34
N PRO A 311 -22.03 -29.13 -21.51
CA PRO A 311 -20.77 -29.27 -22.22
C PRO A 311 -20.31 -27.91 -22.76
N ASN A 312 -19.00 -27.71 -22.74
CA ASN A 312 -18.23 -26.60 -23.26
C ASN A 312 -18.86 -25.88 -24.45
N ASN A 313 -19.12 -24.62 -24.31
CA ASN A 313 -19.00 -23.50 -25.24
C ASN A 313 -20.16 -22.50 -25.02
N GLU A 314 -19.86 -21.50 -24.21
CA GLU A 314 -20.42 -20.17 -24.39
C GLU A 314 -19.69 -19.24 -23.40
N THR A 315 -18.86 -18.38 -23.96
CA THR A 315 -18.30 -17.21 -23.31
C THR A 315 -19.44 -16.23 -23.02
N LEU A 316 -19.98 -16.28 -21.82
CA LEU A 316 -20.84 -15.23 -21.32
C LEU A 316 -19.95 -14.11 -20.74
N HIS A 317 -19.75 -13.06 -21.54
CA HIS A 317 -19.46 -11.73 -21.05
C HIS A 317 -20.69 -11.25 -20.25
N SER A 318 -20.67 -11.41 -18.95
CA SER A 318 -21.61 -10.75 -18.06
C SER A 318 -20.87 -9.68 -17.27
N GLU A 319 -21.26 -8.45 -17.53
CA GLU A 319 -20.91 -7.26 -16.80
C GLU A 319 -21.05 -7.49 -15.29
N GLY A 320 -19.97 -7.22 -14.55
CA GLY A 320 -19.88 -6.72 -13.17
C GLY A 320 -20.87 -7.18 -12.11
N ILE A 321 -21.30 -8.44 -12.08
CA ILE A 321 -22.12 -8.94 -10.97
C ILE A 321 -21.17 -9.59 -9.95
N SER A 322 -20.97 -8.90 -8.83
CA SER A 322 -20.33 -9.48 -7.65
C SER A 322 -21.27 -10.56 -7.08
N PHE A 323 -20.79 -11.80 -7.06
CA PHE A 323 -21.51 -12.90 -6.42
C PHE A 323 -20.93 -13.10 -5.02
N CYS A 324 -21.79 -12.97 -4.01
CA CYS A 324 -21.49 -13.37 -2.64
C CYS A 324 -21.83 -14.84 -2.44
N CYS A 325 -20.94 -15.58 -1.80
CA CYS A 325 -21.15 -16.96 -1.39
C CYS A 325 -21.53 -17.04 0.09
#